data_77b1612644c96f3371a4f981ef3d165b
#
_entry.id   77b1612644c96f3371a4f981ef3d165b
#
_cell.length_a   1.000
_cell.length_b   1.000
_cell.length_c   1.000
_cell.angle_alpha   90.00
_cell.angle_beta   90.00
_cell.angle_gamma   90.00
#
_symmetry.space_group_name_H-M   'P 1'
#
loop_
_entity.id
_entity.type
_entity.pdbx_description
1 polymer ?
#
loop_
_entity_poly.entity_id
_entity_poly.type
_entity_poly.pdbx_seq_one_letter_code
_entity_poly.pdbx_strand_id
1 'polypeptide(L)'
;SVGMVDDAYKAVADIAADGGTILFVGTKKQAQDAIAVEAERCGMYYVNERWLGGMLTNFKTIQSRIARLKAIETMEQDGTFEVLPKKEVIELKKELAKLQKNLGGIKEMKRLPDAIFVVDPKKERICVQEAHTLGIPLIGIADTNCDPEELDYVIPGNDDAIRAVKLIVSKMADAVIEAKQGEAEEAASVSYTHLRA
;
A
#
# COMPACT_ATOMS: atom_id res chain seq x y z
N SER A 1 -8.31 -7.13 20.78
CA SER A 1 -7.85 -6.49 21.94
C SER A 1 -6.40 -5.97 21.81
N VAL A 2 -5.85 -5.44 22.91
CA VAL A 2 -4.56 -4.75 22.93
C VAL A 2 -3.41 -5.64 22.42
N GLY A 3 -3.38 -6.92 22.84
CA GLY A 3 -2.34 -7.86 22.40
C GLY A 3 -2.31 -8.12 20.90
N MET A 4 -3.49 -8.13 20.25
CA MET A 4 -3.59 -8.37 18.81
C MET A 4 -3.08 -7.17 18.01
N VAL A 5 -3.32 -5.96 18.46
CA VAL A 5 -2.78 -4.73 17.84
C VAL A 5 -1.26 -4.73 17.99
N ASP A 6 -0.74 -5.09 19.16
CA ASP A 6 0.70 -5.14 19.41
C ASP A 6 1.40 -6.20 18.53
N ASP A 7 0.77 -7.35 18.33
CA ASP A 7 1.31 -8.41 17.46
C ASP A 7 1.36 -7.95 16.01
N ALA A 8 0.32 -7.28 15.54
CA ALA A 8 0.27 -6.72 14.20
C ALA A 8 1.31 -5.60 14.02
N TYR A 9 1.44 -4.73 15.02
CA TYR A 9 2.43 -3.66 15.04
C TYR A 9 3.85 -4.23 14.91
N LYS A 10 4.16 -5.24 15.71
CA LYS A 10 5.47 -5.89 15.69
C LYS A 10 5.75 -6.56 14.34
N ALA A 11 4.76 -7.26 13.77
CA ALA A 11 4.90 -7.91 12.47
C ALA A 11 5.22 -6.89 11.37
N VAL A 12 4.52 -5.76 11.35
CA VAL A 12 4.76 -4.67 10.40
C VAL A 12 6.14 -4.07 10.61
N ALA A 13 6.52 -3.82 11.86
CA ALA A 13 7.83 -3.24 12.20
C ALA A 13 8.97 -4.16 11.76
N ASP A 14 8.84 -5.47 11.99
CA ASP A 14 9.87 -6.44 11.61
C ASP A 14 10.07 -6.49 10.10
N ILE A 15 9.00 -6.46 9.33
CA ILE A 15 9.05 -6.45 7.87
C ILE A 15 9.73 -5.17 7.37
N ALA A 16 9.35 -4.02 7.93
CA ALA A 16 9.93 -2.73 7.54
C ALA A 16 11.41 -2.63 7.93
N ALA A 17 11.79 -3.17 9.08
CA ALA A 17 13.18 -3.20 9.54
C ALA A 17 14.07 -4.01 8.59
N ASP A 18 13.53 -5.05 7.99
CA ASP A 18 14.26 -5.88 7.01
C ASP A 18 14.29 -5.26 5.60
N GLY A 19 13.83 -4.03 5.45
CA GLY A 19 13.74 -3.36 4.14
C GLY A 19 12.56 -3.80 3.31
N GLY A 20 11.60 -4.52 3.89
CA GLY A 20 10.41 -5.00 3.21
C GLY A 20 9.41 -3.90 2.94
N THR A 21 8.51 -4.15 1.99
CA THR A 21 7.46 -3.21 1.61
C THR A 21 6.09 -3.73 2.03
N ILE A 22 5.23 -2.79 2.38
CA ILE A 22 3.86 -3.08 2.81
C ILE A 22 2.90 -2.36 1.88
N LEU A 23 1.89 -3.08 1.41
CA LEU A 23 0.82 -2.54 0.60
C LEU A 23 -0.41 -2.34 1.50
N PHE A 24 -0.87 -1.09 1.60
CA PHE A 24 -2.08 -0.75 2.34
C PHE A 24 -3.27 -0.81 1.40
N VAL A 25 -4.29 -1.58 1.75
CA VAL A 25 -5.48 -1.78 0.92
C VAL A 25 -6.75 -1.45 1.70
N GLY A 26 -7.54 -0.55 1.17
CA GLY A 26 -8.83 -0.20 1.76
C GLY A 26 -9.63 0.65 0.79
N THR A 27 -10.64 0.06 0.18
CA THR A 27 -11.45 0.73 -0.86
C THR A 27 -12.79 1.22 -0.32
N LYS A 28 -13.19 0.81 0.89
CA LYS A 28 -14.43 1.33 1.46
C LYS A 28 -14.27 2.81 1.81
N LYS A 29 -15.36 3.54 1.68
CA LYS A 29 -15.36 5.00 1.85
C LYS A 29 -14.73 5.45 3.18
N GLN A 30 -14.96 4.70 4.24
CA GLN A 30 -14.47 5.02 5.58
C GLN A 30 -12.94 4.87 5.72
N ALA A 31 -12.29 4.17 4.80
CA ALA A 31 -10.88 3.87 4.84
C ALA A 31 -10.03 4.59 3.79
N GLN A 32 -10.64 5.03 2.70
CA GLN A 32 -9.92 5.55 1.53
C GLN A 32 -8.87 6.62 1.86
N ASP A 33 -9.27 7.62 2.61
CA ASP A 33 -8.37 8.75 2.94
C ASP A 33 -7.26 8.32 3.89
N ALA A 34 -7.59 7.57 4.93
CA ALA A 34 -6.61 7.10 5.90
C ALA A 34 -5.56 6.20 5.23
N ILE A 35 -5.99 5.31 4.35
CA ILE A 35 -5.09 4.42 3.61
C ILE A 35 -4.08 5.23 2.80
N ALA A 36 -4.52 6.20 2.02
CA ALA A 36 -3.64 7.01 1.18
C ALA A 36 -2.69 7.86 2.03
N VAL A 37 -3.23 8.59 3.00
CA VAL A 37 -2.44 9.51 3.84
C VAL A 37 -1.37 8.75 4.62
N GLU A 38 -1.73 7.66 5.25
CA GLU A 38 -0.81 6.93 6.12
C GLU A 38 0.23 6.13 5.32
N ALA A 39 -0.14 5.54 4.19
CA ALA A 39 0.82 4.87 3.33
C ALA A 39 1.87 5.85 2.80
N GLU A 40 1.45 7.02 2.35
CA GLU A 40 2.36 8.07 1.89
C GLU A 40 3.27 8.57 3.03
N ARG A 41 2.70 8.75 4.22
CA ARG A 41 3.46 9.23 5.39
C ARG A 41 4.63 8.31 5.74
N CYS A 42 4.44 7.00 5.61
CA CYS A 42 5.49 6.03 5.94
C CYS A 42 6.29 5.55 4.72
N GLY A 43 6.05 6.13 3.54
CA GLY A 43 6.79 5.79 2.32
C GLY A 43 6.43 4.43 1.73
N MET A 44 5.24 3.95 2.00
CA MET A 44 4.73 2.66 1.48
C MET A 44 3.70 2.89 0.37
N TYR A 45 3.13 1.81 -0.13
CA TYR A 45 2.22 1.82 -1.27
C TYR A 45 0.79 1.55 -0.84
N TYR A 46 -0.17 1.92 -1.68
CA TYR A 46 -1.58 1.75 -1.33
C TYR A 46 -2.48 1.53 -2.54
N VAL A 47 -3.63 0.90 -2.27
CA VAL A 47 -4.76 0.79 -3.18
C VAL A 47 -6.00 1.20 -2.38
N ASN A 48 -6.61 2.32 -2.72
CA ASN A 48 -7.75 2.87 -1.97
C ASN A 48 -8.99 3.18 -2.82
N GLU A 49 -8.93 2.96 -4.14
CA GLU A 49 -10.05 3.22 -5.02
C GLU A 49 -10.72 1.93 -5.50
N ARG A 50 -9.97 1.07 -6.15
CA ARG A 50 -10.47 -0.19 -6.67
C ARG A 50 -9.33 -1.20 -6.75
N TRP A 51 -9.58 -2.40 -6.28
CA TRP A 51 -8.67 -3.50 -6.52
C TRP A 51 -8.95 -4.07 -7.90
N LEU A 52 -7.99 -3.98 -8.81
CA LEU A 52 -8.10 -4.57 -10.13
C LEU A 52 -7.68 -6.04 -10.04
N GLY A 53 -8.52 -6.95 -10.54
CA GLY A 53 -8.18 -8.37 -10.54
C GLY A 53 -6.82 -8.60 -11.20
N GLY A 54 -5.94 -9.34 -10.52
CA GLY A 54 -4.60 -9.61 -10.99
C GLY A 54 -3.53 -8.62 -10.56
N MET A 55 -3.84 -7.65 -9.69
CA MET A 55 -2.84 -6.68 -9.23
C MET A 55 -1.59 -7.33 -8.65
N LEU A 56 -1.72 -8.50 -8.04
CA LEU A 56 -0.59 -9.28 -7.54
C LEU A 56 -0.27 -10.47 -8.45
N THR A 57 -1.27 -11.26 -8.76
CA THR A 57 -1.09 -12.49 -9.55
C THR A 57 -0.76 -12.24 -11.01
N ASN A 58 -1.09 -11.07 -11.53
CA ASN A 58 -0.72 -10.61 -12.87
C ASN A 58 0.06 -9.31 -12.80
N PHE A 59 1.04 -9.28 -11.94
CA PHE A 59 1.85 -8.10 -11.65
C PHE A 59 2.56 -7.54 -12.88
N LYS A 60 3.00 -8.40 -13.78
CA LYS A 60 3.65 -7.99 -15.02
C LYS A 60 2.75 -7.08 -15.87
N THR A 61 1.46 -7.43 -15.98
CA THR A 61 0.49 -6.59 -16.69
C THR A 61 0.26 -5.27 -15.97
N ILE A 62 0.21 -5.29 -14.65
CA ILE A 62 0.08 -4.06 -13.84
C ILE A 62 1.30 -3.15 -14.04
N GLN A 63 2.51 -3.69 -14.08
CA GLN A 63 3.72 -2.93 -14.36
C GLN A 63 3.67 -2.26 -15.74
N SER A 64 3.13 -2.95 -16.73
CA SER A 64 2.91 -2.41 -18.07
C SER A 64 1.94 -1.21 -18.03
N ARG A 65 0.87 -1.29 -17.26
CA ARG A 65 -0.08 -0.18 -17.09
C ARG A 65 0.54 0.99 -16.34
N ILE A 66 1.38 0.72 -15.37
CA ILE A 66 2.13 1.77 -14.65
C ILE A 66 3.11 2.46 -15.60
N ALA A 67 3.76 1.72 -16.48
CA ALA A 67 4.62 2.31 -17.53
C ALA A 67 3.82 3.23 -18.44
N ARG A 68 2.60 2.85 -18.81
CA ARG A 68 1.68 3.69 -19.58
C ARG A 68 1.33 4.97 -18.82
N LEU A 69 1.03 4.85 -17.53
CA LEU A 69 0.76 6.00 -16.66
C LEU A 69 1.92 7.00 -16.69
N LYS A 70 3.14 6.51 -16.48
CA LYS A 70 4.35 7.34 -16.51
C LYS A 70 4.59 7.98 -17.87
N ALA A 71 4.32 7.24 -18.95
CA ALA A 71 4.47 7.75 -20.31
C ALA A 71 3.54 8.93 -20.58
N ILE A 72 2.27 8.84 -20.15
CA ILE A 72 1.31 9.93 -20.34
C ILE A 72 1.68 11.13 -19.47
N GLU A 73 2.12 10.91 -18.24
CA GLU A 73 2.61 11.99 -17.37
C GLU A 73 3.79 12.73 -18.03
N THR A 74 4.69 12.01 -18.67
CA THR A 74 5.81 12.60 -19.39
C THR A 74 5.33 13.44 -20.57
N MET A 75 4.34 12.97 -21.32
CA MET A 75 3.74 13.74 -22.43
C MET A 75 3.15 15.06 -21.94
N GLU A 76 2.55 15.06 -20.76
CA GLU A 76 1.98 16.27 -20.17
C GLU A 76 3.07 17.29 -19.83
N GLN A 77 4.23 16.81 -19.38
CA GLN A 77 5.34 17.65 -18.93
C GLN A 77 6.26 18.14 -20.06
N ASP A 78 6.43 17.36 -21.12
CA ASP A 78 7.40 17.65 -22.17
C ASP A 78 6.85 18.43 -23.37
N GLY A 79 5.60 18.89 -23.28
CA GLY A 79 4.97 19.66 -24.33
C GLY A 79 4.32 18.84 -25.45
N THR A 80 4.29 17.52 -25.35
CA THR A 80 3.66 16.65 -26.35
C THR A 80 2.19 16.99 -26.53
N PHE A 81 1.47 17.33 -25.46
CA PHE A 81 0.06 17.69 -25.53
C PHE A 81 -0.20 18.97 -26.36
N GLU A 82 0.79 19.82 -26.49
CA GLU A 82 0.65 21.07 -27.28
C GLU A 82 0.70 20.82 -28.78
N VAL A 83 1.29 19.71 -29.22
CA VAL A 83 1.44 19.40 -30.64
C VAL A 83 0.45 18.33 -31.12
N LEU A 84 -0.29 17.70 -30.24
CA LEU A 84 -1.30 16.71 -30.59
C LEU A 84 -2.66 17.36 -30.87
N PRO A 85 -3.52 16.70 -31.68
CA PRO A 85 -4.91 17.15 -31.84
C PRO A 85 -5.65 17.19 -30.51
N LYS A 86 -6.51 18.17 -30.32
CA LYS A 86 -7.27 18.35 -29.07
C LYS A 86 -8.06 17.11 -28.64
N LYS A 87 -8.61 16.38 -29.61
CA LYS A 87 -9.38 15.17 -29.33
C LYS A 87 -8.51 14.09 -28.70
N GLU A 88 -7.29 13.91 -29.21
CA GLU A 88 -6.34 12.94 -28.64
C GLU A 88 -5.90 13.34 -27.24
N VAL A 89 -5.66 14.63 -27.02
CA VAL A 89 -5.26 15.14 -25.69
C VAL A 89 -6.37 14.88 -24.66
N ILE A 90 -7.63 15.08 -25.03
CA ILE A 90 -8.78 14.83 -24.16
C ILE A 90 -8.83 13.34 -23.77
N GLU A 91 -8.65 12.44 -24.73
CA GLU A 91 -8.64 10.99 -24.47
C GLU A 91 -7.45 10.58 -23.60
N LEU A 92 -6.27 11.12 -23.85
CA LEU A 92 -5.10 10.86 -23.03
C LEU A 92 -5.28 11.35 -21.58
N LYS A 93 -5.87 12.53 -21.39
CA LYS A 93 -6.16 13.05 -20.04
C LYS A 93 -7.16 12.20 -19.29
N LYS A 94 -8.17 11.65 -19.97
CA LYS A 94 -9.14 10.74 -19.36
C LYS A 94 -8.46 9.42 -18.95
N GLU A 95 -7.62 8.88 -19.82
CA GLU A 95 -6.85 7.68 -19.54
C GLU A 95 -5.93 7.92 -18.34
N LEU A 96 -5.21 9.03 -18.34
CA LEU A 96 -4.33 9.42 -17.25
C LEU A 96 -5.05 9.49 -15.91
N ALA A 97 -6.19 10.17 -15.87
CA ALA A 97 -6.98 10.31 -14.64
C ALA A 97 -7.39 8.95 -14.08
N LYS A 98 -7.83 8.03 -14.96
CA LYS A 98 -8.23 6.68 -14.57
C LYS A 98 -7.04 5.86 -14.05
N LEU A 99 -5.91 5.94 -14.72
CA LEU A 99 -4.69 5.24 -14.31
C LEU A 99 -4.16 5.78 -12.97
N GLN A 100 -4.15 7.10 -12.78
CA GLN A 100 -3.73 7.73 -11.53
C GLN A 100 -4.65 7.31 -10.37
N LYS A 101 -5.95 7.28 -10.61
CA LYS A 101 -6.94 6.89 -9.61
C LYS A 101 -6.73 5.45 -9.13
N ASN A 102 -6.56 4.52 -10.06
CA ASN A 102 -6.48 3.09 -9.73
C ASN A 102 -5.06 2.62 -9.39
N LEU A 103 -4.02 3.21 -9.97
CA LEU A 103 -2.64 2.75 -9.87
C LEU A 103 -1.67 3.75 -9.25
N GLY A 104 -2.13 4.98 -8.96
CA GLY A 104 -1.27 6.02 -8.42
C GLY A 104 -0.56 5.63 -7.13
N GLY A 105 -1.24 4.88 -6.27
CA GLY A 105 -0.68 4.45 -5.00
C GLY A 105 0.40 3.37 -5.11
N ILE A 106 0.48 2.68 -6.24
CA ILE A 106 1.50 1.64 -6.48
C ILE A 106 2.46 2.01 -7.60
N LYS A 107 2.44 3.27 -8.03
CA LYS A 107 3.26 3.76 -9.14
C LYS A 107 4.75 3.45 -8.98
N GLU A 108 5.27 3.57 -7.78
CA GLU A 108 6.69 3.33 -7.48
C GLU A 108 6.98 1.92 -6.97
N MET A 109 5.97 1.05 -6.89
CA MET A 109 6.14 -0.33 -6.42
C MET A 109 6.70 -1.20 -7.55
N LYS A 110 7.98 -1.52 -7.46
CA LYS A 110 8.71 -2.24 -8.54
C LYS A 110 8.68 -3.75 -8.39
N ARG A 111 8.29 -4.25 -7.23
CA ARG A 111 8.20 -5.68 -6.92
C ARG A 111 6.98 -5.94 -6.05
N LEU A 112 6.60 -7.20 -5.93
CA LEU A 112 5.49 -7.59 -5.07
C LEU A 112 5.76 -7.17 -3.62
N PRO A 113 4.71 -6.76 -2.87
CA PRO A 113 4.90 -6.39 -1.46
C PRO A 113 5.24 -7.60 -0.61
N ASP A 114 5.93 -7.35 0.50
CA ASP A 114 6.30 -8.39 1.47
C ASP A 114 5.17 -8.69 2.45
N ALA A 115 4.25 -7.75 2.62
CA ALA A 115 3.04 -7.93 3.42
C ALA A 115 1.95 -6.99 2.91
N ILE A 116 0.71 -7.30 3.23
CA ILE A 116 -0.45 -6.47 2.88
C ILE A 116 -1.23 -6.18 4.15
N PHE A 117 -1.55 -4.89 4.34
CA PHE A 117 -2.46 -4.45 5.39
C PHE A 117 -3.81 -4.14 4.73
N VAL A 118 -4.87 -4.80 5.18
CA VAL A 118 -6.20 -4.68 4.56
C VAL A 118 -7.25 -4.23 5.56
N VAL A 119 -8.12 -3.33 5.11
CA VAL A 119 -9.31 -2.91 5.88
C VAL A 119 -10.52 -3.60 5.26
N ASP A 120 -11.21 -4.41 6.05
CA ASP A 120 -12.38 -5.19 5.64
C ASP A 120 -12.04 -6.26 4.58
N PRO A 121 -11.51 -7.41 5.01
CA PRO A 121 -11.11 -8.49 4.09
C PRO A 121 -12.28 -9.06 3.28
N LYS A 122 -13.51 -8.96 3.75
CA LYS A 122 -14.68 -9.38 2.96
C LYS A 122 -14.85 -8.53 1.71
N LYS A 123 -14.72 -7.22 1.86
CA LYS A 123 -14.78 -6.30 0.72
C LYS A 123 -13.59 -6.48 -0.20
N GLU A 124 -12.41 -6.74 0.36
CA GLU A 124 -11.17 -6.91 -0.38
C GLU A 124 -10.89 -8.39 -0.68
N ARG A 125 -11.92 -9.15 -0.94
CA ARG A 125 -11.85 -10.60 -1.15
C ARG A 125 -10.87 -11.02 -2.23
N ILE A 126 -10.86 -10.30 -3.36
CA ILE A 126 -9.96 -10.63 -4.48
C ILE A 126 -8.50 -10.41 -4.07
N CYS A 127 -8.21 -9.31 -3.38
CA CYS A 127 -6.89 -9.04 -2.83
C CYS A 127 -6.43 -10.16 -1.89
N VAL A 128 -7.30 -10.57 -0.97
CA VAL A 128 -7.01 -11.63 -0.01
C VAL A 128 -6.70 -12.95 -0.72
N GLN A 129 -7.49 -13.32 -1.71
CA GLN A 129 -7.28 -14.54 -2.50
C GLN A 129 -5.95 -14.50 -3.25
N GLU A 130 -5.62 -13.38 -3.87
CA GLU A 130 -4.34 -13.23 -4.59
C GLU A 130 -3.15 -13.31 -3.64
N ALA A 131 -3.25 -12.68 -2.47
CA ALA A 131 -2.20 -12.75 -1.45
C ALA A 131 -1.98 -14.18 -0.97
N HIS A 132 -3.06 -14.93 -0.73
CA HIS A 132 -2.98 -16.34 -0.35
C HIS A 132 -2.30 -17.18 -1.45
N THR A 133 -2.66 -16.95 -2.70
CA THR A 133 -2.07 -17.66 -3.84
C THR A 133 -0.55 -17.45 -3.89
N LEU A 134 -0.08 -16.26 -3.57
CA LEU A 134 1.34 -15.91 -3.63
C LEU A 134 2.08 -16.08 -2.31
N GLY A 135 1.37 -16.48 -1.25
CA GLY A 135 1.98 -16.66 0.06
C GLY A 135 2.41 -15.35 0.73
N ILE A 136 1.75 -14.25 0.41
CA ILE A 136 2.04 -12.94 1.02
C ILE A 136 1.26 -12.80 2.32
N PRO A 137 1.94 -12.50 3.45
CA PRO A 137 1.28 -12.31 4.75
C PRO A 137 0.23 -11.20 4.72
N LEU A 138 -0.89 -11.44 5.39
CA LEU A 138 -2.00 -10.49 5.51
C LEU A 138 -2.22 -10.06 6.95
N ILE A 139 -2.30 -8.77 7.13
CA ILE A 139 -2.60 -8.12 8.41
C ILE A 139 -3.83 -7.25 8.15
N GLY A 140 -4.78 -7.21 9.05
CA GLY A 140 -5.92 -6.36 8.76
C GLY A 140 -6.89 -6.13 9.88
N ILE A 141 -7.75 -5.15 9.66
CA ILE A 141 -8.87 -4.83 10.53
C ILE A 141 -10.08 -5.61 10.03
N ALA A 142 -10.68 -6.38 10.90
CA ALA A 142 -11.87 -7.17 10.58
C ALA A 142 -12.85 -7.13 11.74
N ASP A 143 -14.15 -7.16 11.43
CA ASP A 143 -15.15 -7.32 12.46
C ASP A 143 -15.22 -8.80 12.90
N THR A 144 -16.08 -9.09 13.87
CA THR A 144 -16.19 -10.42 14.47
C THR A 144 -16.69 -11.51 13.52
N ASN A 145 -17.20 -11.16 12.35
CA ASN A 145 -17.73 -12.09 11.36
C ASN A 145 -16.70 -12.56 10.33
N CYS A 146 -15.46 -12.11 10.47
CA CYS A 146 -14.38 -12.51 9.57
C CYS A 146 -13.90 -13.93 9.89
N ASP A 147 -13.58 -14.70 8.85
CA ASP A 147 -12.93 -16.00 8.99
C ASP A 147 -11.51 -15.78 9.54
N PRO A 148 -11.17 -16.33 10.71
CA PRO A 148 -9.84 -16.13 11.29
C PRO A 148 -8.70 -16.73 10.45
N GLU A 149 -8.99 -17.59 9.47
CA GLU A 149 -7.98 -18.14 8.57
C GLU A 149 -7.62 -17.22 7.41
N GLU A 150 -8.41 -16.17 7.16
CA GLU A 150 -8.15 -15.24 6.06
C GLU A 150 -6.96 -14.33 6.30
N LEU A 151 -6.68 -13.99 7.55
CA LEU A 151 -5.62 -13.05 7.93
C LEU A 151 -4.61 -13.73 8.85
N ASP A 152 -3.33 -13.44 8.65
CA ASP A 152 -2.26 -13.91 9.54
C ASP A 152 -2.28 -13.16 10.87
N TYR A 153 -2.62 -11.86 10.83
CA TYR A 153 -2.76 -11.03 12.02
C TYR A 153 -4.08 -10.26 11.92
N VAL A 154 -4.99 -10.52 12.84
CA VAL A 154 -6.31 -9.88 12.87
C VAL A 154 -6.34 -8.82 13.97
N ILE A 155 -6.70 -7.60 13.57
CA ILE A 155 -6.98 -6.52 14.52
C ILE A 155 -8.50 -6.42 14.59
N PRO A 156 -9.13 -6.85 15.68
CA PRO A 156 -10.58 -6.75 15.78
C PRO A 156 -10.99 -5.28 15.93
N GLY A 157 -11.99 -4.88 15.17
CA GLY A 157 -12.47 -3.52 15.20
C GLY A 157 -13.63 -3.31 14.25
N ASN A 158 -14.33 -2.19 14.46
CA ASN A 158 -15.41 -1.79 13.59
C ASN A 158 -14.80 -1.13 12.34
N ASP A 159 -14.73 -1.87 11.24
CA ASP A 159 -14.16 -1.40 9.98
C ASP A 159 -15.04 -0.33 9.28
N ASP A 160 -16.23 -0.05 9.80
CA ASP A 160 -17.09 1.03 9.32
C ASP A 160 -16.92 2.34 10.12
N ALA A 161 -16.21 2.30 11.25
CA ALA A 161 -15.97 3.48 12.06
C ALA A 161 -14.72 4.24 11.59
N ILE A 162 -14.92 5.39 10.98
CA ILE A 162 -13.85 6.20 10.38
C ILE A 162 -12.71 6.46 11.37
N ARG A 163 -13.04 6.85 12.60
CA ARG A 163 -12.03 7.16 13.64
C ARG A 163 -11.21 5.95 14.05
N ALA A 164 -11.87 4.80 14.21
CA ALA A 164 -11.18 3.56 14.58
C ALA A 164 -10.23 3.10 13.48
N VAL A 165 -10.69 3.12 12.24
CA VAL A 165 -9.88 2.77 11.06
C VAL A 165 -8.67 3.70 10.98
N LYS A 166 -8.89 5.00 11.05
CA LYS A 166 -7.82 6.01 10.98
C LYS A 166 -6.77 5.79 12.06
N LEU A 167 -7.18 5.52 13.29
CA LEU A 167 -6.27 5.28 14.40
C LEU A 167 -5.40 4.04 14.18
N ILE A 168 -6.01 2.94 13.75
CA ILE A 168 -5.28 1.68 13.52
C ILE A 168 -4.32 1.79 12.34
N VAL A 169 -4.77 2.37 11.23
CA VAL A 169 -3.91 2.58 10.05
C VAL A 169 -2.73 3.49 10.40
N SER A 170 -2.97 4.54 11.18
CA SER A 170 -1.92 5.43 11.67
C SER A 170 -0.89 4.69 12.52
N LYS A 171 -1.33 3.77 13.39
CA LYS A 171 -0.41 2.95 14.19
C LYS A 171 0.45 2.03 13.33
N MET A 172 -0.10 1.47 12.26
CA MET A 172 0.67 0.63 11.34
C MET A 172 1.72 1.47 10.60
N ALA A 173 1.39 2.68 10.21
CA ALA A 173 2.34 3.61 9.61
C ALA A 173 3.44 3.99 10.61
N ASP A 174 3.09 4.21 11.88
CA ASP A 174 4.06 4.48 12.94
C ASP A 174 5.04 3.32 13.11
N ALA A 175 4.55 2.08 13.02
CA ALA A 175 5.41 0.90 13.08
C ALA A 175 6.48 0.90 11.99
N VAL A 176 6.10 1.26 10.77
CA VAL A 176 7.02 1.37 9.63
C VAL A 176 8.05 2.48 9.89
N ILE A 177 7.59 3.65 10.31
CA ILE A 177 8.46 4.81 10.55
C ILE A 177 9.48 4.52 11.65
N GLU A 178 9.05 3.97 12.77
CA GLU A 178 9.93 3.62 13.89
C GLU A 178 10.97 2.57 13.48
N ALA A 179 10.56 1.56 12.73
CA ALA A 179 11.48 0.52 12.24
C ALA A 179 12.53 1.10 11.31
N LYS A 180 12.16 2.00 10.42
CA LYS A 180 13.09 2.67 9.51
C LYS A 180 14.05 3.60 10.24
N GLN A 181 13.58 4.30 11.26
CA GLN A 181 14.43 5.15 12.11
C GLN A 181 15.46 4.30 12.87
N GLY A 182 15.04 3.18 13.45
CA GLY A 182 15.94 2.26 14.14
C GLY A 182 17.01 1.71 13.20
N GLU A 183 16.64 1.32 11.98
CA GLU A 183 17.57 0.86 10.96
C GLU A 183 18.58 1.97 10.57
N ALA A 184 18.11 3.19 10.39
CA ALA A 184 18.95 4.33 10.06
C ALA A 184 19.93 4.65 11.20
N GLU A 185 19.50 4.57 12.45
CA GLU A 185 20.33 4.76 13.63
C GLU A 185 21.40 3.68 13.76
N GLU A 186 21.05 2.41 13.51
CA GLU A 186 22.01 1.30 13.50
C GLU A 186 23.05 1.50 12.40
N ALA A 187 22.64 1.84 11.19
CA ALA A 187 23.54 2.10 10.08
C ALA A 187 24.49 3.28 10.39
N ALA A 188 23.99 4.34 10.97
CA ALA A 188 24.79 5.48 11.38
C ALA A 188 25.80 5.10 12.48
N SER A 189 25.37 4.29 13.45
CA SER A 189 26.21 3.81 14.53
C SER A 189 27.35 2.91 14.00
N VAL A 190 27.06 1.98 13.10
CA VAL A 190 28.03 1.11 12.46
C VAL A 190 29.04 1.93 11.64
N SER A 191 28.57 2.88 10.85
CA SER A 191 29.42 3.77 10.07
C SER A 191 30.36 4.59 10.95
N TYR A 192 29.83 5.11 12.06
CA TYR A 192 30.63 5.86 13.04
C TYR A 192 31.70 5.01 13.71
N THR A 193 31.37 3.76 14.05
CA THR A 193 32.31 2.82 14.63
C THR A 193 33.42 2.48 13.63
N HIS A 194 33.11 2.33 12.37
CA HIS A 194 34.10 2.10 11.31
C HIS A 194 35.05 3.27 11.12
N LEU A 195 34.57 4.48 11.23
CA LEU A 195 35.37 5.69 11.09
C LEU A 195 36.33 5.90 12.28
N ARG A 196 36.01 5.36 13.45
CA ARG A 196 36.87 5.44 14.64
C ARG A 196 37.98 4.38 14.72
N ALA A 197 37.83 3.32 14.00
CA ALA A 197 38.80 2.26 13.94
C ALA A 197 39.82 2.54 12.85
#